data_7d6f443c47abcd296e628358ededd166
#
_entry.id   7d6f443c47abcd296e628358ededd166
#
_cell.length_a   1.000
_cell.length_b   1.000
_cell.length_c   1.000
_cell.angle_alpha   90.00
_cell.angle_beta   90.00
_cell.angle_gamma   90.00
#
_symmetry.space_group_name_H-M   'P 1'
#
loop_
_entity.id
_entity.type
_entity.pdbx_description
1 polymer ?
#
loop_
_entity_poly.entity_id
_entity_poly.type
_entity_poly.pdbx_seq_one_letter_code
_entity_poly.pdbx_strand_id
1 'polypeptide(L)'
;MSNSINTMPAHLPPSMIDSVKLLPKHERLILFTRHSLREMSDKNGFASYALPLTPKGRVLAESWGRWLAANLDYSMDVDSISSPIQRCIDTAILMQAGAGISRNVSHQSLLVEPGSLVVDHEEVSKVFKQIGALNFINRFLAGDMAGIKAPHKGGLDLLALLFEHQPKHGHLLLAVSHDTLLSAFLAVMMGVGEISWDDWPKMMEGVFLWFD
;
A
#
# COMPACT_ATOMS: atom_id res chain seq x y z
N MET A 1 24.94 18.63 17.54
CA MET A 1 24.43 18.17 16.22
C MET A 1 23.03 17.64 16.47
N SER A 2 22.06 18.23 15.82
CA SER A 2 20.69 18.37 16.29
C SER A 2 19.81 17.12 16.13
N ASN A 3 18.92 16.93 17.09
CA ASN A 3 17.83 15.95 17.26
C ASN A 3 16.81 15.82 16.10
N SER A 4 17.24 15.83 14.81
CA SER A 4 16.32 15.74 13.68
C SER A 4 15.84 14.33 13.36
N ILE A 5 16.35 13.30 14.03
CA ILE A 5 16.07 11.88 13.73
C ILE A 5 14.68 11.45 14.23
N ASN A 6 14.15 12.13 15.25
CA ASN A 6 12.88 11.75 15.90
C ASN A 6 11.66 12.63 15.51
N THR A 7 11.81 13.52 14.55
CA THR A 7 10.69 14.37 14.13
C THR A 7 9.71 13.56 13.29
N MET A 8 8.45 13.46 13.75
CA MET A 8 7.37 12.81 13.01
C MET A 8 7.26 13.39 11.59
N PRO A 9 7.12 12.55 10.55
CA PRO A 9 6.89 13.02 9.19
C PRO A 9 5.60 13.85 9.13
N ALA A 10 5.70 15.10 8.69
CA ALA A 10 4.52 15.92 8.45
C ALA A 10 3.64 15.24 7.38
N HIS A 11 2.33 15.25 7.58
CA HIS A 11 1.30 14.64 6.72
C HIS A 11 1.22 13.10 6.72
N LEU A 12 1.98 12.39 7.54
CA LEU A 12 1.74 10.97 7.74
C LEU A 12 0.44 10.78 8.56
N PRO A 13 -0.44 9.83 8.20
CA PRO A 13 -1.61 9.53 9.03
C PRO A 13 -1.19 9.12 10.45
N PRO A 14 -1.80 9.69 11.52
CA PRO A 14 -1.47 9.36 12.90
C PRO A 14 -1.61 7.86 13.21
N SER A 15 -2.58 7.18 12.57
CA SER A 15 -2.77 5.73 12.64
C SER A 15 -1.48 4.94 12.38
N MET A 16 -0.64 5.41 11.45
CA MET A 16 0.61 4.73 11.09
C MET A 16 1.66 4.83 12.21
N ILE A 17 1.73 5.96 12.90
CA ILE A 17 2.63 6.14 14.06
C ILE A 17 2.17 5.31 15.26
N ASP A 18 0.86 5.27 15.50
CA ASP A 18 0.29 4.52 16.62
C ASP A 18 0.40 3.01 16.39
N SER A 19 0.22 2.55 15.15
CA SER A 19 0.39 1.14 14.79
C SER A 19 1.79 0.60 15.12
N VAL A 20 2.83 1.42 14.94
CA VAL A 20 4.22 1.02 15.24
C VAL A 20 4.41 0.61 16.70
N LYS A 21 3.65 1.22 17.63
CA LYS A 21 3.71 0.89 19.08
C LYS A 21 3.15 -0.50 19.40
N LEU A 22 2.36 -1.07 18.49
CA LEU A 22 1.66 -2.34 18.66
C LEU A 22 2.41 -3.52 18.01
N LEU A 23 3.51 -3.26 17.32
CA LEU A 23 4.22 -4.29 16.57
C LEU A 23 4.88 -5.31 17.50
N PRO A 24 4.86 -6.59 17.11
CA PRO A 24 5.59 -7.63 17.84
C PRO A 24 7.10 -7.37 17.74
N LYS A 25 7.89 -8.08 18.52
CA LYS A 25 9.36 -8.04 18.45
C LYS A 25 9.86 -9.25 17.66
N HIS A 26 10.85 -9.01 16.81
CA HIS A 26 11.59 -10.05 16.10
C HIS A 26 10.81 -10.91 15.10
N GLU A 27 9.55 -10.55 14.78
CA GLU A 27 8.77 -11.26 13.78
C GLU A 27 9.20 -10.90 12.34
N ARG A 28 8.59 -11.54 11.34
CA ARG A 28 8.70 -11.23 9.92
C ARG A 28 7.65 -10.19 9.58
N LEU A 29 8.06 -8.94 9.40
CA LEU A 29 7.12 -7.84 9.29
C LEU A 29 6.97 -7.39 7.84
N ILE A 30 5.74 -7.13 7.44
CA ILE A 30 5.40 -6.56 6.13
C ILE A 30 4.63 -5.26 6.37
N LEU A 31 5.08 -4.16 5.77
CA LEU A 31 4.30 -2.95 5.64
C LEU A 31 3.66 -2.94 4.24
N PHE A 32 2.37 -3.26 4.16
CA PHE A 32 1.58 -3.12 2.94
C PHE A 32 0.89 -1.77 2.94
N THR A 33 1.30 -0.86 2.04
CA THR A 33 0.94 0.55 2.10
C THR A 33 0.53 1.14 0.75
N ARG A 34 -0.31 2.17 0.80
CA ARG A 34 -0.59 3.03 -0.33
C ARG A 34 0.63 3.91 -0.66
N HIS A 35 0.87 4.18 -1.95
CA HIS A 35 1.91 5.10 -2.39
C HIS A 35 1.74 6.52 -1.80
N SER A 36 2.81 7.33 -1.87
CA SER A 36 2.83 8.69 -1.33
C SER A 36 2.04 9.70 -2.18
N LEU A 37 2.01 10.96 -1.74
CA LEU A 37 1.28 12.06 -2.37
C LEU A 37 1.69 12.21 -3.85
N ARG A 38 0.72 12.15 -4.74
CA ARG A 38 0.88 12.28 -6.18
C ARG A 38 0.25 13.58 -6.71
N GLU A 39 0.63 13.96 -7.92
CA GLU A 39 -0.05 15.02 -8.64
C GLU A 39 -1.53 14.68 -8.87
N MET A 40 -2.38 15.69 -8.89
CA MET A 40 -3.80 15.54 -9.17
C MET A 40 -4.06 15.88 -10.64
N SER A 41 -4.94 15.11 -11.30
CA SER A 41 -5.42 15.52 -12.61
C SER A 41 -6.63 16.43 -12.47
N ASP A 42 -6.71 17.47 -13.26
CA ASP A 42 -7.87 18.38 -13.31
C ASP A 42 -9.13 17.73 -13.90
N LYS A 43 -9.04 16.50 -14.36
CA LYS A 43 -10.13 15.76 -15.02
C LYS A 43 -10.62 14.62 -14.15
N ASN A 44 -11.82 14.82 -13.60
CA ASN A 44 -12.73 13.79 -13.04
C ASN A 44 -12.09 12.49 -12.51
N GLY A 45 -11.37 12.57 -11.44
CA GLY A 45 -11.26 11.52 -10.44
C GLY A 45 -10.38 10.29 -10.75
N PHE A 46 -10.13 9.92 -11.99
CA PHE A 46 -9.27 8.79 -12.29
C PHE A 46 -7.81 9.20 -12.37
N ALA A 47 -7.02 8.70 -11.45
CA ALA A 47 -5.59 8.90 -11.49
C ALA A 47 -5.00 8.19 -12.71
N SER A 48 -4.58 8.96 -13.70
CA SER A 48 -3.70 8.43 -14.75
C SER A 48 -2.51 7.71 -14.11
N TYR A 49 -2.13 6.56 -14.61
CA TYR A 49 -0.92 5.84 -14.18
C TYR A 49 0.36 6.67 -14.36
N ALA A 50 0.32 7.66 -15.26
CA ALA A 50 1.44 8.54 -15.55
C ALA A 50 1.68 9.65 -14.51
N LEU A 51 0.75 9.88 -13.55
CA LEU A 51 0.90 10.94 -12.57
C LEU A 51 2.02 10.62 -11.57
N PRO A 52 3.06 11.49 -11.47
CA PRO A 52 4.19 11.28 -10.57
C PRO A 52 3.86 11.66 -9.13
N LEU A 53 4.78 11.36 -8.22
CA LEU A 53 4.77 11.92 -6.88
C LEU A 53 5.00 13.43 -6.90
N THR A 54 4.28 14.16 -6.04
CA THR A 54 4.57 15.58 -5.80
C THR A 54 5.92 15.74 -5.08
N PRO A 55 6.56 16.93 -5.12
CA PRO A 55 7.74 17.20 -4.28
C PRO A 55 7.49 16.91 -2.78
N LYS A 56 6.32 17.26 -2.25
CA LYS A 56 5.92 16.92 -0.88
C LYS A 56 5.79 15.41 -0.67
N GLY A 57 5.24 14.68 -1.64
CA GLY A 57 5.13 13.23 -1.58
C GLY A 57 6.49 12.53 -1.54
N ARG A 58 7.45 13.03 -2.29
CA ARG A 58 8.82 12.51 -2.27
C ARG A 58 9.47 12.69 -0.89
N VAL A 59 9.37 13.90 -0.32
CA VAL A 59 9.88 14.20 1.03
C VAL A 59 9.17 13.34 2.09
N LEU A 60 7.85 13.16 1.97
CA LEU A 60 7.07 12.36 2.91
C LEU A 60 7.52 10.89 2.91
N ALA A 61 7.67 10.27 1.72
CA ALA A 61 8.12 8.89 1.60
C ALA A 61 9.51 8.69 2.20
N GLU A 62 10.47 9.57 1.87
CA GLU A 62 11.83 9.51 2.43
C GLU A 62 11.84 9.72 3.94
N SER A 63 11.07 10.69 4.45
CA SER A 63 10.98 10.97 5.89
C SER A 63 10.35 9.80 6.66
N TRP A 64 9.36 9.13 6.07
CA TRP A 64 8.74 7.95 6.68
C TRP A 64 9.73 6.79 6.77
N GLY A 65 10.46 6.51 5.70
CA GLY A 65 11.51 5.48 5.72
C GLY A 65 12.58 5.75 6.78
N ARG A 66 13.04 7.01 6.89
CA ARG A 66 14.00 7.44 7.92
C ARG A 66 13.45 7.26 9.32
N TRP A 67 12.19 7.63 9.53
CA TRP A 67 11.55 7.52 10.83
C TRP A 67 11.37 6.04 11.24
N LEU A 68 10.94 5.18 10.31
CA LEU A 68 10.83 3.74 10.55
C LEU A 68 12.18 3.13 10.96
N ALA A 69 13.24 3.40 10.21
CA ALA A 69 14.58 2.90 10.51
C ALA A 69 15.11 3.37 11.88
N ALA A 70 14.68 4.54 12.36
CA ALA A 70 15.10 5.09 13.64
C ALA A 70 14.23 4.62 14.82
N ASN A 71 13.02 4.14 14.59
CA ASN A 71 12.04 3.86 15.65
C ASN A 71 11.57 2.39 15.69
N LEU A 72 11.89 1.60 14.68
CA LEU A 72 11.64 0.16 14.67
C LEU A 72 12.90 -0.61 15.04
N ASP A 73 12.74 -1.65 15.84
CA ASP A 73 13.78 -2.66 16.08
C ASP A 73 13.71 -3.75 14.97
N TYR A 74 13.69 -3.28 13.72
CA TYR A 74 13.61 -4.10 12.52
C TYR A 74 14.58 -3.60 11.45
N SER A 75 15.27 -4.51 10.77
CA SER A 75 16.06 -4.17 9.59
C SER A 75 15.16 -4.00 8.36
N MET A 76 15.32 -2.90 7.66
CA MET A 76 14.69 -2.70 6.35
C MET A 76 15.61 -3.12 5.19
N ASP A 77 16.76 -3.75 5.48
CA ASP A 77 17.76 -4.15 4.48
C ASP A 77 17.33 -5.42 3.73
N VAL A 78 16.17 -5.35 3.09
CA VAL A 78 15.57 -6.38 2.23
C VAL A 78 15.04 -5.76 0.96
N ASP A 79 14.86 -6.57 -0.08
CA ASP A 79 14.18 -6.15 -1.30
C ASP A 79 12.74 -5.75 -1.00
N SER A 80 12.26 -4.73 -1.69
CA SER A 80 10.85 -4.30 -1.60
C SER A 80 10.05 -4.84 -2.78
N ILE A 81 8.74 -4.91 -2.63
CA ILE A 81 7.82 -5.19 -3.73
C ILE A 81 6.90 -3.99 -3.97
N SER A 82 6.54 -3.74 -5.22
CA SER A 82 5.63 -2.66 -5.56
C SER A 82 4.76 -2.96 -6.77
N SER A 83 3.63 -2.25 -6.89
CA SER A 83 2.98 -2.07 -8.18
C SER A 83 4.00 -1.56 -9.21
N PRO A 84 3.96 -1.99 -10.49
CA PRO A 84 4.83 -1.49 -11.55
C PRO A 84 4.54 -0.03 -11.93
N ILE A 85 3.56 0.61 -11.30
CA ILE A 85 3.25 2.03 -11.55
C ILE A 85 4.31 2.91 -10.88
N GLN A 86 4.90 3.84 -11.64
CA GLN A 86 6.09 4.59 -11.26
C GLN A 86 6.01 5.24 -9.87
N ARG A 87 4.87 5.82 -9.49
CA ARG A 87 4.70 6.43 -8.16
C ARG A 87 4.81 5.43 -7.00
N CYS A 88 4.47 4.16 -7.22
CA CYS A 88 4.65 3.11 -6.19
C CYS A 88 6.11 2.71 -6.08
N ILE A 89 6.80 2.56 -7.22
CA ILE A 89 8.25 2.30 -7.30
C ILE A 89 9.01 3.42 -6.61
N ASP A 90 8.72 4.68 -6.97
CA ASP A 90 9.36 5.87 -6.38
C ASP A 90 9.13 5.94 -4.87
N THR A 91 7.92 5.59 -4.40
CA THR A 91 7.62 5.56 -2.96
C THR A 91 8.51 4.54 -2.25
N ALA A 92 8.63 3.32 -2.78
CA ALA A 92 9.48 2.28 -2.18
C ALA A 92 10.95 2.69 -2.17
N ILE A 93 11.47 3.20 -3.30
CA ILE A 93 12.87 3.68 -3.42
C ILE A 93 13.15 4.80 -2.42
N LEU A 94 12.25 5.78 -2.29
CA LEU A 94 12.43 6.91 -1.39
C LEU A 94 12.37 6.48 0.09
N MET A 95 11.50 5.54 0.43
CA MET A 95 11.46 4.98 1.78
C MET A 95 12.77 4.24 2.11
N GLN A 96 13.28 3.42 1.19
CA GLN A 96 14.58 2.78 1.34
C GLN A 96 15.71 3.81 1.50
N ALA A 97 15.75 4.84 0.65
CA ALA A 97 16.75 5.91 0.72
C ALA A 97 16.69 6.65 2.08
N GLY A 98 15.49 6.92 2.58
CA GLY A 98 15.28 7.49 3.91
C GLY A 98 15.83 6.62 5.03
N ALA A 99 15.71 5.31 4.91
CA ALA A 99 16.28 4.33 5.83
C ALA A 99 17.80 4.12 5.67
N GLY A 100 18.44 4.80 4.71
CA GLY A 100 19.88 4.67 4.44
C GLY A 100 20.26 3.39 3.71
N ILE A 101 19.31 2.75 3.03
CA ILE A 101 19.49 1.50 2.27
C ILE A 101 19.16 1.69 0.80
N SER A 102 19.68 0.78 -0.03
CA SER A 102 19.33 0.69 -1.45
C SER A 102 19.27 -0.79 -1.82
N ARG A 103 18.07 -1.28 -2.04
CA ARG A 103 17.80 -2.65 -2.45
C ARG A 103 16.89 -2.67 -3.68
N ASN A 104 16.76 -3.83 -4.28
CA ASN A 104 15.86 -4.00 -5.42
C ASN A 104 14.40 -3.74 -5.04
N VAL A 105 13.64 -3.16 -5.99
CA VAL A 105 12.18 -3.05 -5.91
C VAL A 105 11.61 -3.96 -6.98
N SER A 106 11.12 -5.13 -6.58
CA SER A 106 10.50 -6.10 -7.48
C SER A 106 9.08 -5.67 -7.83
N HIS A 107 8.75 -5.69 -9.12
CA HIS A 107 7.45 -5.25 -9.62
C HIS A 107 6.47 -6.43 -9.64
N GLN A 108 5.33 -6.26 -8.99
CA GLN A 108 4.29 -7.28 -8.87
C GLN A 108 2.99 -6.82 -9.54
N SER A 109 2.56 -7.52 -10.58
CA SER A 109 1.34 -7.18 -11.33
C SER A 109 0.08 -7.27 -10.48
N LEU A 110 0.04 -8.14 -9.47
CA LEU A 110 -1.07 -8.25 -8.54
C LEU A 110 -1.23 -7.00 -7.64
N LEU A 111 -0.19 -6.17 -7.53
CA LEU A 111 -0.25 -4.90 -6.78
C LEU A 111 -0.71 -3.71 -7.63
N VAL A 112 -1.02 -3.91 -8.93
CA VAL A 112 -1.66 -2.89 -9.78
C VAL A 112 -3.16 -2.80 -9.43
N GLU A 113 -3.71 -1.62 -9.45
CA GLU A 113 -5.15 -1.39 -9.29
C GLU A 113 -5.88 -1.66 -10.63
N PRO A 114 -6.93 -2.48 -10.65
CA PRO A 114 -7.56 -3.30 -9.60
C PRO A 114 -7.01 -4.74 -9.50
N GLY A 115 -5.93 -5.03 -10.13
CA GLY A 115 -5.04 -6.20 -10.20
C GLY A 115 -5.61 -7.54 -9.73
N SER A 116 -5.36 -7.87 -8.45
CA SER A 116 -5.73 -9.17 -7.88
C SER A 116 -7.24 -9.40 -7.78
N LEU A 117 -8.06 -8.35 -7.89
CA LEU A 117 -9.52 -8.42 -7.72
C LEU A 117 -10.25 -8.82 -9.00
N VAL A 118 -9.57 -8.84 -10.15
CA VAL A 118 -10.18 -8.90 -11.48
C VAL A 118 -9.79 -10.17 -12.22
N VAL A 119 -10.75 -10.72 -12.98
CA VAL A 119 -10.56 -11.82 -13.94
C VAL A 119 -10.60 -11.28 -15.37
N ASP A 120 -11.57 -10.40 -15.68
CA ASP A 120 -11.70 -9.75 -16.98
C ASP A 120 -11.46 -8.24 -16.87
N HIS A 121 -10.24 -7.82 -17.24
CA HIS A 121 -9.82 -6.43 -17.16
C HIS A 121 -10.58 -5.50 -18.11
N GLU A 122 -11.01 -5.99 -19.29
CA GLU A 122 -11.68 -5.16 -20.27
C GLU A 122 -13.09 -4.81 -19.80
N GLU A 123 -13.83 -5.78 -19.32
CA GLU A 123 -15.18 -5.61 -18.78
C GLU A 123 -15.17 -4.73 -17.54
N VAL A 124 -14.32 -5.07 -16.58
CA VAL A 124 -14.21 -4.35 -15.29
C VAL A 124 -13.78 -2.90 -15.48
N SER A 125 -12.84 -2.59 -16.40
CA SER A 125 -12.38 -1.21 -16.63
C SER A 125 -13.49 -0.28 -17.09
N LYS A 126 -14.44 -0.79 -17.88
CA LYS A 126 -15.60 -0.02 -18.34
C LYS A 126 -16.51 0.34 -17.17
N VAL A 127 -16.82 -0.66 -16.34
CA VAL A 127 -17.67 -0.50 -15.14
C VAL A 127 -16.99 0.40 -14.12
N PHE A 128 -15.72 0.16 -13.81
CA PHE A 128 -14.95 0.95 -12.85
C PHE A 128 -14.96 2.45 -13.18
N LYS A 129 -14.79 2.81 -14.45
CA LYS A 129 -14.88 4.21 -14.91
C LYS A 129 -16.26 4.84 -14.72
N GLN A 130 -17.32 4.04 -14.77
CA GLN A 130 -18.70 4.53 -14.66
C GLN A 130 -19.12 4.74 -13.20
N ILE A 131 -18.78 3.78 -12.32
CA ILE A 131 -19.28 3.77 -10.94
C ILE A 131 -18.31 4.36 -9.93
N GLY A 132 -17.03 4.51 -10.27
CA GLY A 132 -15.99 5.02 -9.38
C GLY A 132 -15.47 3.99 -8.37
N ALA A 133 -14.36 4.34 -7.71
CA ALA A 133 -13.60 3.40 -6.89
C ALA A 133 -14.38 2.85 -5.68
N LEU A 134 -15.08 3.71 -4.92
CA LEU A 134 -15.83 3.26 -3.74
C LEU A 134 -16.95 2.27 -4.10
N ASN A 135 -17.77 2.62 -5.09
CA ASN A 135 -18.84 1.73 -5.53
C ASN A 135 -18.29 0.43 -6.15
N PHE A 136 -17.13 0.51 -6.82
CA PHE A 136 -16.45 -0.68 -7.33
C PHE A 136 -16.08 -1.63 -6.19
N ILE A 137 -15.46 -1.13 -5.11
CA ILE A 137 -15.10 -1.96 -3.97
C ILE A 137 -16.34 -2.55 -3.30
N ASN A 138 -17.39 -1.77 -3.08
CA ASN A 138 -18.61 -2.28 -2.45
C ASN A 138 -19.29 -3.35 -3.31
N ARG A 139 -19.29 -3.22 -4.64
CA ARG A 139 -19.77 -4.28 -5.54
C ARG A 139 -18.83 -5.49 -5.56
N PHE A 140 -17.51 -5.28 -5.46
CA PHE A 140 -16.57 -6.38 -5.29
C PHE A 140 -16.86 -7.14 -3.98
N LEU A 141 -17.04 -6.45 -2.86
CA LEU A 141 -17.33 -7.06 -1.56
C LEU A 141 -18.67 -7.83 -1.57
N ALA A 142 -19.67 -7.32 -2.28
CA ALA A 142 -20.94 -8.02 -2.49
C ALA A 142 -20.82 -9.24 -3.43
N GLY A 143 -19.76 -9.31 -4.24
CA GLY A 143 -19.57 -10.38 -5.23
C GLY A 143 -20.58 -10.35 -6.38
N ASP A 144 -21.13 -9.17 -6.70
CA ASP A 144 -22.28 -8.99 -7.61
C ASP A 144 -21.90 -8.36 -8.97
N MET A 145 -20.63 -8.42 -9.37
CA MET A 145 -20.16 -7.82 -10.61
C MET A 145 -19.47 -8.85 -11.51
N ALA A 146 -19.83 -8.87 -12.79
CA ALA A 146 -19.14 -9.69 -13.78
C ALA A 146 -17.65 -9.30 -13.91
N GLY A 147 -16.79 -10.25 -14.23
CA GLY A 147 -15.36 -10.03 -14.46
C GLY A 147 -14.52 -9.86 -13.21
N ILE A 148 -15.11 -9.89 -11.99
CA ILE A 148 -14.37 -9.87 -10.72
C ILE A 148 -14.20 -11.26 -10.11
N LYS A 149 -13.20 -11.40 -9.25
CA LYS A 149 -13.05 -12.60 -8.41
C LYS A 149 -14.03 -12.57 -7.24
N ALA A 150 -14.30 -13.73 -6.67
CA ALA A 150 -14.94 -13.78 -5.35
C ALA A 150 -14.07 -13.01 -4.33
N PRO A 151 -14.67 -12.22 -3.42
CA PRO A 151 -13.92 -11.33 -2.52
C PRO A 151 -12.81 -12.04 -1.74
N HIS A 152 -13.14 -13.17 -1.09
CA HIS A 152 -12.17 -13.95 -0.34
C HIS A 152 -11.01 -14.46 -1.22
N LYS A 153 -11.26 -14.79 -2.49
CA LYS A 153 -10.21 -15.25 -3.41
C LYS A 153 -9.27 -14.10 -3.79
N GLY A 154 -9.80 -12.92 -4.10
CA GLY A 154 -8.99 -11.73 -4.38
C GLY A 154 -8.11 -11.32 -3.20
N GLY A 155 -8.67 -11.37 -1.98
CA GLY A 155 -7.93 -11.10 -0.75
C GLY A 155 -6.85 -12.15 -0.46
N LEU A 156 -7.16 -13.44 -0.65
CA LEU A 156 -6.20 -14.53 -0.47
C LEU A 156 -5.07 -14.50 -1.49
N ASP A 157 -5.32 -14.11 -2.75
CA ASP A 157 -4.27 -13.98 -3.77
C ASP A 157 -3.25 -12.90 -3.36
N LEU A 158 -3.71 -11.78 -2.76
CA LEU A 158 -2.83 -10.75 -2.20
C LEU A 158 -2.08 -11.24 -0.97
N LEU A 159 -2.77 -11.90 -0.06
CA LEU A 159 -2.15 -12.46 1.15
C LEU A 159 -1.06 -13.48 0.80
N ALA A 160 -1.33 -14.35 -0.17
CA ALA A 160 -0.36 -15.33 -0.68
C ALA A 160 0.87 -14.63 -1.28
N LEU A 161 0.68 -13.59 -2.11
CA LEU A 161 1.79 -12.80 -2.65
C LEU A 161 2.64 -12.20 -1.53
N LEU A 162 2.02 -11.59 -0.52
CA LEU A 162 2.73 -10.99 0.60
C LEU A 162 3.48 -12.04 1.42
N PHE A 163 2.86 -13.20 1.65
CA PHE A 163 3.47 -14.32 2.35
C PHE A 163 4.68 -14.90 1.60
N GLU A 164 4.59 -15.06 0.28
CA GLU A 164 5.69 -15.53 -0.56
C GLU A 164 6.92 -14.63 -0.49
N HIS A 165 6.71 -13.33 -0.27
CA HIS A 165 7.78 -12.33 -0.18
C HIS A 165 8.16 -11.99 1.26
N GLN A 166 7.58 -12.66 2.26
CA GLN A 166 7.88 -12.36 3.67
C GLN A 166 9.40 -12.39 3.94
N PRO A 167 9.93 -11.43 4.71
CA PRO A 167 11.36 -11.37 4.98
C PRO A 167 11.76 -12.41 6.05
N LYS A 168 13.02 -12.41 6.44
CA LYS A 168 13.49 -13.15 7.62
C LYS A 168 13.01 -12.48 8.91
N HIS A 169 13.03 -13.22 10.02
CA HIS A 169 12.76 -12.67 11.34
C HIS A 169 13.62 -11.42 11.63
N GLY A 170 13.03 -10.42 12.25
CA GLY A 170 13.68 -9.14 12.53
C GLY A 170 13.84 -8.21 11.33
N HIS A 171 13.24 -8.54 10.17
CA HIS A 171 13.25 -7.70 8.98
C HIS A 171 11.86 -7.20 8.60
N LEU A 172 11.81 -6.01 7.99
CA LEU A 172 10.61 -5.38 7.45
C LEU A 172 10.66 -5.34 5.92
N LEU A 173 9.69 -5.99 5.25
CA LEU A 173 9.41 -5.84 3.83
C LEU A 173 8.52 -4.62 3.58
N LEU A 174 8.85 -3.80 2.57
CA LEU A 174 7.93 -2.81 2.01
C LEU A 174 7.16 -3.41 0.84
N ALA A 175 5.83 -3.29 0.87
CA ALA A 175 4.93 -3.64 -0.22
C ALA A 175 4.08 -2.41 -0.56
N VAL A 176 4.33 -1.77 -1.72
CA VAL A 176 3.70 -0.50 -2.08
C VAL A 176 2.68 -0.69 -3.20
N SER A 177 1.45 -0.24 -2.97
CA SER A 177 0.32 -0.39 -3.88
C SER A 177 -0.58 0.87 -3.91
N HIS A 178 -1.85 0.67 -4.19
CA HIS A 178 -2.89 1.69 -4.39
C HIS A 178 -3.99 1.56 -3.35
N ASP A 179 -4.75 2.64 -3.18
CA ASP A 179 -5.87 2.72 -2.26
C ASP A 179 -6.96 1.66 -2.50
N THR A 180 -7.42 1.52 -3.74
CA THR A 180 -8.49 0.56 -4.10
C THR A 180 -8.14 -0.86 -3.68
N LEU A 181 -6.89 -1.27 -3.94
CA LEU A 181 -6.43 -2.61 -3.59
C LEU A 181 -6.31 -2.81 -2.08
N LEU A 182 -5.76 -1.79 -1.40
CA LEU A 182 -5.62 -1.80 0.05
C LEU A 182 -6.99 -1.80 0.75
N SER A 183 -7.95 -0.98 0.29
CA SER A 183 -9.32 -0.96 0.81
C SER A 183 -10.00 -2.32 0.69
N ALA A 184 -9.94 -2.93 -0.51
CA ALA A 184 -10.53 -4.24 -0.75
C ALA A 184 -9.88 -5.33 0.13
N PHE A 185 -8.56 -5.33 0.22
CA PHE A 185 -7.81 -6.28 1.05
C PHE A 185 -8.21 -6.17 2.51
N LEU A 186 -8.19 -4.97 3.08
CA LEU A 186 -8.56 -4.74 4.48
C LEU A 186 -10.00 -5.13 4.77
N ALA A 187 -10.96 -4.74 3.91
CA ALA A 187 -12.36 -5.09 4.08
C ALA A 187 -12.57 -6.62 4.08
N VAL A 188 -11.92 -7.35 3.16
CA VAL A 188 -11.99 -8.82 3.11
C VAL A 188 -11.36 -9.45 4.34
N MET A 189 -10.18 -9.00 4.77
CA MET A 189 -9.49 -9.56 5.95
C MET A 189 -10.24 -9.30 7.25
N MET A 190 -10.94 -8.18 7.34
CA MET A 190 -11.75 -7.81 8.51
C MET A 190 -13.20 -8.34 8.45
N GLY A 191 -13.60 -9.00 7.36
CA GLY A 191 -14.97 -9.50 7.17
C GLY A 191 -16.02 -8.39 7.02
N VAL A 192 -15.62 -7.21 6.51
CA VAL A 192 -16.50 -6.05 6.29
C VAL A 192 -17.13 -6.17 4.91
N GLY A 193 -18.47 -6.11 4.85
CA GLY A 193 -19.23 -6.27 3.59
C GLY A 193 -19.43 -4.97 2.80
N GLU A 194 -19.23 -3.81 3.42
CA GLU A 194 -19.37 -2.49 2.79
C GLU A 194 -18.44 -1.49 3.47
N ILE A 195 -17.86 -0.57 2.70
CA ILE A 195 -16.99 0.52 3.19
C ILE A 195 -17.50 1.87 2.72
N SER A 196 -17.07 2.93 3.41
CA SER A 196 -17.34 4.33 3.12
C SER A 196 -16.04 5.09 2.78
N TRP A 197 -16.14 6.37 2.46
CA TRP A 197 -14.96 7.24 2.29
C TRP A 197 -14.18 7.45 3.60
N ASP A 198 -14.81 7.27 4.76
CA ASP A 198 -14.13 7.37 6.06
C ASP A 198 -13.18 6.18 6.29
N ASP A 199 -13.48 5.03 5.67
CA ASP A 199 -12.65 3.81 5.70
C ASP A 199 -11.56 3.81 4.62
N TRP A 200 -11.55 4.83 3.74
CA TRP A 200 -10.65 4.87 2.59
C TRP A 200 -9.21 5.24 3.01
N PRO A 201 -8.20 4.41 2.66
CA PRO A 201 -6.83 4.66 3.06
C PRO A 201 -6.29 5.99 2.53
N LYS A 202 -5.71 6.80 3.40
CA LYS A 202 -5.01 8.03 3.02
C LYS A 202 -3.67 7.70 2.35
N MET A 203 -3.05 8.69 1.70
CA MET A 203 -1.70 8.53 1.16
C MET A 203 -0.72 8.11 2.25
N MET A 204 0.13 7.12 1.99
CA MET A 204 1.06 6.50 2.94
C MET A 204 0.41 5.72 4.09
N GLU A 205 -0.91 5.61 4.12
CA GLU A 205 -1.59 4.71 5.05
C GLU A 205 -1.49 3.27 4.58
N GLY A 206 -1.48 2.34 5.54
CA GLY A 206 -1.29 0.94 5.25
C GLY A 206 -1.56 0.06 6.47
N VAL A 207 -1.16 -1.18 6.37
CA VAL A 207 -1.26 -2.18 7.43
C VAL A 207 0.08 -2.86 7.62
N PHE A 208 0.42 -3.13 8.87
CA PHE A 208 1.50 -4.04 9.21
C PHE A 208 0.94 -5.46 9.35
N LEU A 209 1.61 -6.41 8.71
CA LEU A 209 1.27 -7.81 8.75
C LEU A 209 2.46 -8.62 9.24
N TRP A 210 2.18 -9.67 9.98
CA TRP A 210 3.13 -10.72 10.35
C TRP A 210 2.42 -12.06 10.38
N PHE A 211 3.18 -13.12 10.27
CA PHE A 211 2.67 -14.49 10.23
C PHE A 211 3.39 -15.30 11.31
N ASP A 212 2.61 -15.88 12.20
CA ASP A 212 3.06 -16.80 13.26
C ASP A 212 3.36 -18.19 12.71
#